data_b9af764adab1528a7998b2525c5c5b3e
#
_entry.id   b9af764adab1528a7998b2525c5c5b3e
#
_cell.length_a   1.000
_cell.length_b   1.000
_cell.length_c   1.000
_cell.angle_alpha   90.00
_cell.angle_beta   90.00
_cell.angle_gamma   90.00
#
_symmetry.space_group_name_H-M   'P 1'
#
loop_
_entity.id
_entity.type
_entity.pdbx_description
1 polymer ?
#
loop_
_entity_poly.entity_id
_entity_poly.type
_entity_poly.pdbx_seq_one_letter_code
_entity_poly.pdbx_strand_id
1 'polypeptide(L)'
;TGTPMSIEILESASCIVSRLRNTHSAVLPEHPDYLFYILSGKNKRDGEAAYREYQSTLRRFNNDLKSLAKKLRIHSSVTSYTFRHSWATTAKYRGVPIEMISESLGHKSIKTTQIYLKGFELNERTKVNRLNYSYVRNYRGIL
;
A
#
# COMPACT_ATOMS: atom_id res chain seq x y z
N THR A 1 -12.67 -2.13 6.28
CA THR A 1 -13.00 -3.56 6.33
C THR A 1 -13.54 -3.99 7.69
N GLY A 2 -13.29 -3.23 8.78
CA GLY A 2 -13.78 -3.52 10.13
C GLY A 2 -13.25 -4.83 10.75
N THR A 3 -12.26 -5.46 10.13
CA THR A 3 -11.63 -6.67 10.68
C THR A 3 -10.48 -6.24 11.59
N PRO A 4 -10.48 -6.62 12.88
CA PRO A 4 -9.35 -6.37 13.76
C PRO A 4 -8.10 -7.07 13.20
N MET A 5 -6.98 -6.36 13.20
CA MET A 5 -5.69 -6.90 12.79
C MET A 5 -4.67 -6.65 13.89
N SER A 6 -3.89 -7.67 14.22
CA SER A 6 -2.72 -7.55 15.09
C SER A 6 -1.47 -7.70 14.21
N ILE A 7 -0.64 -6.67 14.18
CA ILE A 7 0.57 -6.64 13.34
C ILE A 7 1.73 -6.23 14.25
N GLU A 8 2.79 -7.03 14.23
CA GLU A 8 4.03 -6.67 14.89
C GLU A 8 4.65 -5.43 14.23
N ILE A 9 5.02 -4.46 15.04
CA ILE A 9 5.68 -3.24 14.55
C ILE A 9 7.18 -3.53 14.50
N LEU A 10 7.74 -3.61 13.29
CA LEU A 10 9.16 -3.78 13.09
C LEU A 10 9.96 -2.58 13.65
N GLU A 11 11.19 -2.81 14.08
CA GLU A 11 12.06 -1.79 14.69
C GLU A 11 12.18 -0.52 13.85
N SER A 12 12.38 -0.65 12.54
CA SER A 12 12.44 0.49 11.61
C SER A 12 11.15 1.33 11.59
N ALA A 13 10.00 0.67 11.66
CA ALA A 13 8.70 1.35 11.73
C ALA A 13 8.51 2.01 13.11
N SER A 14 8.91 1.32 14.18
CA SER A 14 8.86 1.85 15.55
C SER A 14 9.69 3.14 15.70
N CYS A 15 10.88 3.19 15.12
CA CYS A 15 11.71 4.40 15.08
C CYS A 15 11.01 5.57 14.39
N ILE A 16 10.35 5.32 13.25
CA ILE A 16 9.61 6.36 12.52
C ILE A 16 8.43 6.85 13.36
N VAL A 17 7.66 5.94 13.95
CA VAL A 17 6.51 6.26 14.82
C VAL A 17 6.95 7.10 16.01
N SER A 18 8.02 6.71 16.70
CA SER A 18 8.55 7.44 17.86
C SER A 18 9.01 8.85 17.48
N ARG A 19 9.72 8.98 16.37
CA ARG A 19 10.15 10.29 15.86
C ARG A 19 8.97 11.19 15.53
N LEU A 20 7.93 10.66 14.87
CA LEU A 20 6.72 11.41 14.54
C LEU A 20 5.96 11.84 15.80
N ARG A 21 5.80 10.94 16.77
CA ARG A 21 5.16 11.27 18.06
C ARG A 21 5.89 12.42 18.75
N ASN A 22 7.21 12.33 18.87
CA ASN A 22 8.00 13.38 19.53
C ASN A 22 7.91 14.74 18.82
N THR A 23 7.88 14.74 17.49
CA THR A 23 7.74 15.97 16.69
C THR A 23 6.34 16.58 16.84
N HIS A 24 5.30 15.75 16.91
CA HIS A 24 3.92 16.22 16.93
C HIS A 24 3.39 16.51 18.33
N SER A 25 3.88 15.85 19.38
CA SER A 25 3.51 16.14 20.77
C SER A 25 3.79 17.59 21.18
N ALA A 26 4.78 18.21 20.56
CA ALA A 26 5.11 19.64 20.79
C ALA A 26 4.12 20.59 20.09
N VAL A 27 3.37 20.13 19.07
CA VAL A 27 2.57 20.99 18.20
C VAL A 27 1.07 20.83 18.44
N LEU A 28 0.58 19.64 18.81
CA LEU A 28 -0.86 19.36 18.95
C LEU A 28 -1.15 18.39 20.12
N PRO A 29 -1.27 18.90 21.35
CA PRO A 29 -1.55 18.05 22.53
C PRO A 29 -2.97 17.47 22.57
N GLU A 30 -3.88 17.89 21.67
CA GLU A 30 -5.32 17.63 21.81
C GLU A 30 -5.83 16.31 21.17
N HIS A 31 -4.98 15.53 20.48
CA HIS A 31 -5.43 14.32 19.77
C HIS A 31 -4.55 13.09 20.03
N PRO A 32 -4.65 12.48 21.24
CA PRO A 32 -3.86 11.29 21.58
C PRO A 32 -4.21 10.04 20.76
N ASP A 33 -5.38 10.03 20.11
CA ASP A 33 -5.94 8.84 19.45
C ASP A 33 -5.39 8.56 18.05
N TYR A 34 -4.72 9.53 17.40
CA TYR A 34 -4.21 9.36 16.05
C TYR A 34 -2.68 9.42 16.02
N LEU A 35 -2.08 8.44 15.39
CA LEU A 35 -0.64 8.43 15.17
C LEU A 35 -0.21 9.56 14.20
N PHE A 36 -1.03 9.83 13.20
CA PHE A 36 -0.83 10.89 12.22
C PHE A 36 -1.93 11.93 12.35
N TYR A 37 -1.55 13.19 12.57
CA TYR A 37 -2.48 14.32 12.67
C TYR A 37 -3.01 14.74 11.28
N ILE A 38 -3.51 13.77 10.54
CA ILE A 38 -4.07 13.96 9.21
C ILE A 38 -5.54 14.36 9.30
N LEU A 39 -6.24 13.85 10.32
CA LEU A 39 -7.63 14.17 10.64
C LEU A 39 -7.66 15.08 11.86
N SER A 40 -8.60 16.04 11.86
CA SER A 40 -8.70 17.02 12.96
C SER A 40 -9.18 16.41 14.29
N GLY A 41 -9.82 15.24 14.23
CA GLY A 41 -10.43 14.59 15.40
C GLY A 41 -11.67 15.31 15.95
N LYS A 42 -12.05 16.45 15.36
CA LYS A 42 -13.20 17.26 15.80
C LYS A 42 -14.56 16.62 15.50
N ASN A 43 -14.60 15.74 14.52
CA ASN A 43 -15.82 15.11 14.05
C ASN A 43 -16.02 13.73 14.71
N LYS A 44 -17.28 13.36 14.99
CA LYS A 44 -17.60 11.98 15.41
C LYS A 44 -17.14 11.00 14.34
N ARG A 45 -16.47 9.90 14.74
CA ARG A 45 -15.81 8.93 13.83
C ARG A 45 -16.73 8.38 12.74
N ASP A 46 -18.02 8.21 13.02
CA ASP A 46 -19.00 7.59 12.11
C ASP A 46 -19.92 8.62 11.43
N GLY A 47 -19.61 9.91 11.53
CA GLY A 47 -20.42 10.98 10.96
C GLY A 47 -20.08 11.29 9.53
N GLU A 48 -21.05 11.83 8.77
CA GLU A 48 -20.85 12.30 7.38
C GLU A 48 -19.73 13.36 7.29
N ALA A 49 -19.62 14.23 8.28
CA ALA A 49 -18.56 15.24 8.34
C ALA A 49 -17.17 14.60 8.46
N ALA A 50 -17.01 13.56 9.27
CA ALA A 50 -15.75 12.81 9.38
C ALA A 50 -15.41 12.10 8.06
N TYR A 51 -16.40 11.54 7.39
CA TYR A 51 -16.21 10.92 6.08
C TYR A 51 -15.75 11.95 5.03
N ARG A 52 -16.37 13.12 4.97
CA ARG A 52 -15.96 14.21 4.04
C ARG A 52 -14.55 14.70 4.35
N GLU A 53 -14.21 14.86 5.63
CA GLU A 53 -12.87 15.23 6.06
C GLU A 53 -11.85 14.18 5.63
N TYR A 54 -12.13 12.90 5.85
CA TYR A 54 -11.30 11.79 5.40
C TYR A 54 -11.07 11.83 3.89
N GLN A 55 -12.14 11.98 3.10
CA GLN A 55 -12.03 12.02 1.63
C GLN A 55 -11.19 13.21 1.12
N SER A 56 -11.39 14.39 1.69
CA SER A 56 -10.63 15.58 1.31
C SER A 56 -9.15 15.45 1.69
N THR A 57 -8.88 14.91 2.86
CA THR A 57 -7.52 14.69 3.37
C THR A 57 -6.78 13.61 2.57
N LEU A 58 -7.47 12.51 2.23
CA LEU A 58 -6.90 11.47 1.38
C LEU A 58 -6.54 12.01 -0.02
N ARG A 59 -7.40 12.88 -0.57
CA ARG A 59 -7.12 13.53 -1.86
C ARG A 59 -5.87 14.42 -1.77
N ARG A 60 -5.77 15.24 -0.74
CA ARG A 60 -4.59 16.08 -0.50
C ARG A 60 -3.32 15.24 -0.36
N PHE A 61 -3.34 14.23 0.49
CA PHE A 61 -2.23 13.30 0.67
C PHE A 61 -1.76 12.66 -0.63
N ASN A 62 -2.70 12.18 -1.45
CA ASN A 62 -2.36 11.60 -2.75
C ASN A 62 -1.79 12.63 -3.74
N ASN A 63 -2.20 13.90 -3.68
CA ASN A 63 -1.62 14.97 -4.49
C ASN A 63 -0.20 15.30 -4.05
N ASP A 64 0.08 15.28 -2.75
CA ASP A 64 1.42 15.47 -2.20
C ASP A 64 2.35 14.32 -2.62
N LEU A 65 1.86 13.08 -2.58
CA LEU A 65 2.59 11.91 -3.08
C LEU A 65 2.91 12.03 -4.58
N LYS A 66 1.97 12.48 -5.39
CA LYS A 66 2.21 12.71 -6.83
C LYS A 66 3.25 13.80 -7.06
N SER A 67 3.20 14.88 -6.29
CA SER A 67 4.18 15.98 -6.35
C SER A 67 5.56 15.50 -5.96
N LEU A 68 5.67 14.69 -4.92
CA LEU A 68 6.92 14.06 -4.48
C LEU A 68 7.47 13.10 -5.55
N ALA A 69 6.62 12.24 -6.10
CA ALA A 69 6.99 11.32 -7.17
C ALA A 69 7.55 12.07 -8.39
N LYS A 70 6.92 13.18 -8.78
CA LYS A 70 7.40 14.05 -9.86
C LYS A 70 8.79 14.63 -9.57
N LYS A 71 9.02 15.14 -8.34
CA LYS A 71 10.34 15.66 -7.92
C LYS A 71 11.42 14.57 -7.97
N LEU A 72 11.06 13.33 -7.64
CA LEU A 72 11.95 12.17 -7.67
C LEU A 72 12.06 11.52 -9.06
N ARG A 73 11.45 12.11 -10.10
CA ARG A 73 11.42 11.59 -11.48
C ARG A 73 10.82 10.17 -11.57
N ILE A 74 9.88 9.85 -10.69
CA ILE A 74 9.12 8.59 -10.75
C ILE A 74 7.96 8.80 -11.72
N HIS A 75 8.00 8.12 -12.86
CA HIS A 75 7.00 8.30 -13.93
C HIS A 75 5.68 7.57 -13.65
N SER A 76 5.66 6.64 -12.70
CA SER A 76 4.45 5.92 -12.31
C SER A 76 3.56 6.76 -11.39
N SER A 77 2.25 6.60 -11.51
CA SER A 77 1.31 7.24 -10.58
C SER A 77 1.45 6.63 -9.19
N VAL A 78 1.84 7.43 -8.21
CA VAL A 78 1.99 7.02 -6.81
C VAL A 78 0.83 7.56 -5.98
N THR A 79 0.19 6.68 -5.24
CA THR A 79 -0.90 6.99 -4.29
C THR A 79 -0.68 6.24 -2.99
N SER A 80 -1.42 6.55 -1.94
CA SER A 80 -1.41 5.78 -0.68
C SER A 80 -1.67 4.28 -0.92
N TYR A 81 -2.48 3.96 -1.92
CA TYR A 81 -2.81 2.58 -2.27
C TYR A 81 -1.65 1.83 -2.95
N THR A 82 -0.74 2.55 -3.60
CA THR A 82 0.44 1.98 -4.26
C THR A 82 1.31 1.20 -3.28
N PHE A 83 1.49 1.69 -2.05
CA PHE A 83 2.28 0.99 -1.03
C PHE A 83 1.66 -0.34 -0.63
N ARG A 84 0.34 -0.37 -0.46
CA ARG A 84 -0.42 -1.59 -0.15
C ARG A 84 -0.33 -2.60 -1.29
N HIS A 85 -0.44 -2.13 -2.53
CA HIS A 85 -0.26 -2.97 -3.72
C HIS A 85 1.15 -3.55 -3.81
N SER A 86 2.16 -2.71 -3.63
CA SER A 86 3.57 -3.13 -3.71
C SER A 86 3.88 -4.20 -2.66
N TRP A 87 3.40 -4.01 -1.43
CA TRP A 87 3.58 -5.01 -0.38
C TRP A 87 2.94 -6.35 -0.75
N ALA A 88 1.67 -6.34 -1.16
CA ALA A 88 0.94 -7.57 -1.50
C ALA A 88 1.58 -8.30 -2.70
N THR A 89 2.00 -7.55 -3.70
CA THR A 89 2.67 -8.10 -4.88
C THR A 89 4.02 -8.69 -4.52
N THR A 90 4.81 -7.99 -3.72
CA THR A 90 6.12 -8.48 -3.26
C THR A 90 5.96 -9.75 -2.40
N ALA A 91 4.98 -9.79 -1.50
CA ALA A 91 4.69 -10.97 -0.69
C ALA A 91 4.34 -12.17 -1.58
N LYS A 92 3.49 -11.97 -2.59
CA LYS A 92 3.12 -13.01 -3.56
C LYS A 92 4.35 -13.54 -4.31
N TYR A 93 5.21 -12.67 -4.83
CA TYR A 93 6.43 -13.09 -5.57
C TYR A 93 7.47 -13.77 -4.68
N ARG A 94 7.39 -13.55 -3.38
CA ARG A 94 8.22 -14.26 -2.39
C ARG A 94 7.60 -15.58 -1.94
N GLY A 95 6.49 -16.01 -2.53
CA GLY A 95 5.83 -17.28 -2.24
C GLY A 95 5.00 -17.28 -0.96
N VAL A 96 4.66 -16.10 -0.41
CA VAL A 96 3.78 -16.03 0.75
C VAL A 96 2.40 -16.56 0.36
N PRO A 97 1.81 -17.49 1.14
CA PRO A 97 0.47 -18.02 0.88
C PRO A 97 -0.58 -16.91 0.76
N ILE A 98 -1.52 -17.08 -0.16
CA ILE A 98 -2.53 -16.05 -0.44
C ILE A 98 -3.45 -15.79 0.75
N GLU A 99 -3.64 -16.81 1.60
CA GLU A 99 -4.39 -16.74 2.85
C GLU A 99 -3.73 -15.73 3.80
N MET A 100 -2.42 -15.83 4.00
CA MET A 100 -1.64 -14.90 4.84
C MET A 100 -1.65 -13.48 4.26
N ILE A 101 -1.56 -13.34 2.93
CA ILE A 101 -1.69 -12.03 2.27
C ILE A 101 -3.08 -11.46 2.51
N SER A 102 -4.13 -12.27 2.39
CA SER A 102 -5.52 -11.88 2.60
C SER A 102 -5.76 -11.39 4.02
N GLU A 103 -5.28 -12.13 5.00
CA GLU A 103 -5.35 -11.79 6.42
C GLU A 103 -4.61 -10.48 6.71
N SER A 104 -3.36 -10.37 6.26
CA SER A 104 -2.53 -9.15 6.43
C SER A 104 -3.12 -7.91 5.75
N LEU A 105 -3.94 -8.09 4.72
CA LEU A 105 -4.70 -7.01 4.09
C LEU A 105 -6.04 -6.74 4.76
N GLY A 106 -6.46 -7.55 5.73
CA GLY A 106 -7.76 -7.44 6.39
C GLY A 106 -8.94 -7.69 5.44
N HIS A 107 -8.75 -8.52 4.40
CA HIS A 107 -9.83 -8.88 3.51
C HIS A 107 -10.74 -9.94 4.17
N LYS A 108 -12.05 -9.75 4.06
CA LYS A 108 -13.04 -10.72 4.56
C LYS A 108 -13.10 -12.01 3.75
N SER A 109 -12.54 -12.02 2.56
CA SER A 109 -12.57 -13.16 1.64
C SER A 109 -11.27 -13.25 0.84
N ILE A 110 -10.72 -14.44 0.75
CA ILE A 110 -9.55 -14.76 -0.10
C ILE A 110 -9.84 -14.43 -1.56
N LYS A 111 -11.08 -14.59 -2.02
CA LYS A 111 -11.51 -14.22 -3.37
C LYS A 111 -11.23 -12.75 -3.69
N THR A 112 -11.39 -11.85 -2.70
CA THR A 112 -11.04 -10.43 -2.86
C THR A 112 -9.54 -10.27 -3.13
N THR A 113 -8.70 -11.01 -2.42
CA THR A 113 -7.24 -11.00 -2.63
C THR A 113 -6.86 -11.59 -3.99
N GLN A 114 -7.51 -12.67 -4.41
CA GLN A 114 -7.28 -13.27 -5.73
C GLN A 114 -7.59 -12.29 -6.86
N ILE A 115 -8.75 -11.63 -6.81
CA ILE A 115 -9.13 -10.61 -7.80
C ILE A 115 -8.14 -9.44 -7.77
N TYR A 116 -7.77 -9.00 -6.58
CA TYR A 116 -6.83 -7.92 -6.36
C TYR A 116 -5.44 -8.20 -6.96
N LEU A 117 -4.95 -9.43 -6.83
CA LEU A 117 -3.63 -9.84 -7.34
C LEU A 117 -3.66 -10.31 -8.80
N LYS A 118 -4.84 -10.61 -9.37
CA LYS A 118 -4.99 -11.15 -10.72
C LYS A 118 -4.44 -10.21 -11.81
N GLY A 119 -4.59 -8.90 -11.64
CA GLY A 119 -4.08 -7.89 -12.57
C GLY A 119 -2.55 -7.91 -12.73
N PHE A 120 -1.83 -8.38 -11.72
CA PHE A 120 -0.37 -8.48 -11.75
C PHE A 120 0.13 -9.74 -12.45
N GLU A 121 -0.68 -10.80 -12.46
CA GLU A 121 -0.35 -12.06 -13.16
C GLU A 121 -0.22 -11.88 -14.68
N LEU A 122 -1.01 -10.98 -15.25
CA LEU A 122 -0.96 -10.72 -16.69
C LEU A 122 0.40 -10.16 -17.13
N ASN A 123 0.94 -9.23 -16.36
CA ASN A 123 2.25 -8.62 -16.64
C ASN A 123 3.38 -9.64 -16.47
N GLU A 124 3.30 -10.50 -15.46
CA GLU A 124 4.31 -11.54 -15.25
C GLU A 124 4.22 -12.66 -16.29
N ARG A 125 3.03 -13.09 -16.66
CA ARG A 125 2.83 -14.03 -17.78
C ARG A 125 3.46 -13.49 -19.08
N THR A 126 3.29 -12.20 -19.35
CA THR A 126 3.89 -11.57 -20.51
C THR A 126 5.41 -11.58 -20.44
N LYS A 127 6.01 -11.35 -19.28
CA LYS A 127 7.47 -11.46 -19.07
C LYS A 127 7.96 -12.88 -19.27
N VAL A 128 7.29 -13.87 -18.67
CA VAL A 128 7.62 -15.29 -18.80
C VAL A 128 7.52 -15.71 -20.27
N ASN A 129 6.47 -15.31 -20.97
CA ASN A 129 6.31 -15.60 -22.38
C ASN A 129 7.44 -14.98 -23.23
N ARG A 130 7.85 -13.74 -22.93
CA ARG A 130 8.97 -13.08 -23.61
C ARG A 130 10.30 -13.80 -23.35
N LEU A 131 10.54 -14.22 -22.11
CA LEU A 131 11.74 -15.00 -21.75
C LEU A 131 11.77 -16.34 -22.49
N ASN A 132 10.65 -17.06 -22.50
CA ASN A 132 10.55 -18.33 -23.23
C ASN A 132 10.71 -18.14 -24.73
N TYR A 133 10.13 -17.07 -25.30
CA TYR A 133 10.28 -16.76 -26.71
C TYR A 133 11.74 -16.42 -27.07
N SER A 134 12.44 -15.65 -26.26
CA SER A 134 13.85 -15.32 -26.48
C SER A 134 14.73 -16.57 -26.39
N TYR A 135 14.43 -17.48 -25.45
CA TYR A 135 15.13 -18.75 -25.32
C TYR A 135 14.97 -19.61 -26.58
N VAL A 136 13.73 -19.82 -27.06
CA VAL A 136 13.46 -20.59 -28.29
C VAL A 136 14.07 -19.98 -29.52
N ARG A 137 14.08 -18.64 -29.64
CA ARG A 137 14.70 -17.93 -30.77
C ARG A 137 16.21 -18.14 -30.82
N ASN A 138 16.87 -18.14 -29.67
CA ASN A 138 18.33 -18.37 -29.62
C ASN A 138 18.69 -19.82 -29.95
N TYR A 139 17.83 -20.79 -29.72
CA TYR A 139 18.04 -22.19 -30.09
C TYR A 139 17.84 -22.45 -31.58
N ARG A 140 16.96 -21.71 -32.27
CA ARG A 140 16.76 -21.85 -33.74
C ARG A 140 17.93 -21.28 -34.57
N GLY A 141 18.87 -20.57 -33.98
CA GLY A 141 20.08 -20.10 -34.64
C GLY A 141 21.23 -21.14 -34.69
N ILE A 142 21.00 -22.37 -34.19
CA ILE A 142 21.99 -23.44 -34.11
C ILE A 142 21.62 -24.62 -35.05
N LEU A 143 20.46 -24.56 -35.70
CA LEU A 143 20.06 -25.47 -36.79
C LEU A 143 20.15 -24.76 -38.13
#